data_3fae8275c4da221222bc3a2d59a6c135
#
_entry.id   3fae8275c4da221222bc3a2d59a6c135
#
_cell.length_a   1.000
_cell.length_b   1.000
_cell.length_c   1.000
_cell.angle_alpha   90.00
_cell.angle_beta   90.00
_cell.angle_gamma   90.00
#
_symmetry.space_group_name_H-M   'P 1'
#
loop_
_entity.id
_entity.type
_entity.pdbx_description
1 polymer ?
#
loop_
_entity_poly.entity_id
_entity_poly.type
_entity_poly.pdbx_seq_one_letter_code
_entity_poly.pdbx_strand_id
1 'polypeptide(L)'
;RDLVRSRGLGDVYKRQLLLTHNMKNTDYNWTAGIYGINVDSNGEVTLSVLIRSEVTITGKPKNGKGNDVVFKFKIKKWFTSLGATSSNTWDIINTSCSYGQMPSSLELAQRPSGGVVPRKVGTLWGEYGNLKTYGNAFSSTDYWTSTQLMGVHEKFNPETGISELGTGKSSGLCVEYY
;
A
#
# COMPACT_ATOMS: atom_id res chain seq x y z
N ARG A 1 6.84 19.50 -0.83
CA ARG A 1 5.59 18.96 -0.24
C ARG A 1 5.67 17.45 -0.34
N ASP A 2 5.71 16.78 0.82
CA ASP A 2 5.80 15.33 0.94
C ASP A 2 4.50 14.67 0.44
N LEU A 3 4.41 14.44 -0.87
CA LEU A 3 3.24 13.84 -1.49
C LEU A 3 3.30 12.31 -1.52
N VAL A 4 4.34 11.71 -0.94
CA VAL A 4 4.45 10.24 -0.95
C VAL A 4 4.98 9.73 0.38
N ARG A 5 4.12 9.56 1.36
CA ARG A 5 4.36 8.61 2.44
C ARG A 5 3.97 7.24 1.93
N SER A 6 4.92 6.59 1.28
CA SER A 6 4.68 5.34 0.61
C SER A 6 4.69 4.16 1.57
N ARG A 7 3.69 3.31 1.40
CA ARG A 7 3.68 1.95 1.89
C ARG A 7 3.68 1.05 0.66
N GLY A 8 4.63 0.15 0.59
CA GLY A 8 4.70 -0.81 -0.49
C GLY A 8 3.61 -1.88 -0.36
N LEU A 9 3.08 -2.32 -1.49
CA LEU A 9 2.28 -3.52 -1.63
C LEU A 9 3.16 -4.63 -2.20
N GLY A 10 3.18 -5.78 -1.58
CA GLY A 10 4.16 -6.85 -1.67
C GLY A 10 4.66 -7.33 -3.03
N ASP A 11 3.90 -7.25 -4.12
CA ASP A 11 4.38 -7.69 -5.43
C ASP A 11 4.45 -6.56 -6.45
N VAL A 12 3.57 -5.57 -6.35
CA VAL A 12 3.57 -4.40 -7.23
C VAL A 12 2.98 -3.21 -6.49
N TYR A 13 3.80 -2.20 -6.23
CA TYR A 13 3.33 -0.91 -5.76
C TYR A 13 3.01 -0.03 -6.97
N LYS A 14 1.79 0.49 -7.01
CA LYS A 14 1.37 1.44 -8.05
C LYS A 14 0.81 2.70 -7.41
N ARG A 15 1.35 3.84 -7.78
CA ARG A 15 0.83 5.14 -7.38
C ARG A 15 1.04 6.18 -8.46
N GLN A 16 0.05 7.01 -8.68
CA GLN A 16 0.15 8.11 -9.63
C GLN A 16 0.74 9.36 -8.96
N LEU A 17 1.71 9.97 -9.61
CA LEU A 17 2.25 11.26 -9.20
C LEU A 17 1.21 12.35 -9.44
N LEU A 18 1.04 13.25 -8.50
CA LEU A 18 0.12 14.36 -8.58
C LEU A 18 0.90 15.66 -8.84
N LEU A 19 0.63 16.26 -9.99
CA LEU A 19 1.14 17.57 -10.34
C LEU A 19 0.10 18.66 -10.02
N THR A 20 0.57 19.87 -9.78
CA THR A 20 -0.26 21.05 -9.51
C THR A 20 -0.20 22.02 -10.69
N HIS A 21 -1.07 23.04 -10.71
CA HIS A 21 -1.05 24.13 -11.69
C HIS A 21 -1.23 23.69 -13.16
N ASN A 22 -2.24 22.85 -13.42
CA ASN A 22 -2.59 22.37 -14.77
C ASN A 22 -1.47 21.63 -15.51
N MET A 23 -0.41 21.21 -14.82
CA MET A 23 0.64 20.37 -15.39
C MET A 23 0.15 18.94 -15.57
N LYS A 24 0.48 18.33 -16.71
CA LYS A 24 0.13 16.93 -17.01
C LYS A 24 1.35 16.05 -16.89
N ASN A 25 1.20 14.88 -16.28
CA ASN A 25 2.28 13.88 -16.19
C ASN A 25 2.84 13.52 -17.57
N THR A 26 1.98 13.50 -18.60
CA THR A 26 2.36 13.20 -19.99
C THR A 26 3.29 14.23 -20.62
N ASP A 27 3.41 15.42 -20.04
CA ASP A 27 4.30 16.47 -20.55
C ASP A 27 5.75 16.31 -20.06
N TYR A 28 6.03 15.28 -19.26
CA TYR A 28 7.32 15.02 -18.65
C TYR A 28 7.91 13.67 -19.07
N ASN A 29 9.23 13.61 -19.14
CA ASN A 29 10.01 12.37 -19.17
C ASN A 29 10.39 12.01 -17.75
N TRP A 30 9.86 10.90 -17.25
CA TRP A 30 10.03 10.46 -15.88
C TRP A 30 11.21 9.48 -15.73
N THR A 31 12.01 9.65 -14.70
CA THR A 31 13.11 8.74 -14.35
C THR A 31 13.17 8.55 -12.83
N ALA A 32 13.48 7.35 -12.38
CA ALA A 32 13.61 7.03 -10.96
C ALA A 32 15.06 6.79 -10.50
N GLY A 33 15.98 6.54 -11.41
CA GLY A 33 17.42 6.38 -11.11
C GLY A 33 17.79 5.19 -10.23
N ILE A 34 16.83 4.34 -9.85
CA ILE A 34 17.01 3.18 -8.98
C ILE A 34 16.38 1.95 -9.63
N TYR A 35 17.07 0.81 -9.57
CA TYR A 35 16.55 -0.48 -10.00
C TYR A 35 15.29 -0.86 -9.21
N GLY A 36 14.32 -1.44 -9.91
CA GLY A 36 13.07 -1.90 -9.30
C GLY A 36 11.97 -0.83 -9.18
N ILE A 37 12.23 0.40 -9.65
CA ILE A 37 11.22 1.43 -9.78
C ILE A 37 11.04 1.78 -11.24
N ASN A 38 9.80 1.77 -11.69
CA ASN A 38 9.40 2.25 -13.00
C ASN A 38 8.38 3.38 -12.84
N VAL A 39 8.46 4.39 -13.70
CA VAL A 39 7.47 5.46 -13.80
C VAL A 39 7.04 5.55 -15.25
N ASP A 40 5.76 5.36 -15.52
CA ASP A 40 5.22 5.46 -16.88
C ASP A 40 4.94 6.92 -17.30
N SER A 41 4.51 7.10 -18.54
CA SER A 41 4.20 8.41 -19.09
C SER A 41 3.02 9.12 -18.39
N ASN A 42 2.17 8.39 -17.70
CA ASN A 42 1.06 8.93 -16.92
C ASN A 42 1.47 9.28 -15.47
N GLY A 43 2.75 9.11 -15.12
CA GLY A 43 3.24 9.32 -13.78
C GLY A 43 2.83 8.19 -12.81
N GLU A 44 2.47 7.01 -13.31
CA GLU A 44 2.23 5.85 -12.47
C GLU A 44 3.56 5.24 -12.04
N VAL A 45 3.80 5.21 -10.75
CA VAL A 45 5.01 4.66 -10.14
C VAL A 45 4.75 3.21 -9.76
N THR A 46 5.59 2.31 -10.24
CA THR A 46 5.56 0.89 -9.90
C THR A 46 6.86 0.49 -9.22
N LEU A 47 6.78 -0.15 -8.05
CA LEU A 47 7.91 -0.75 -7.36
C LEU A 47 7.79 -2.27 -7.47
N SER A 48 8.80 -2.90 -8.06
CA SER A 48 8.87 -4.37 -8.21
C SER A 48 9.74 -5.03 -7.15
N VAL A 49 10.48 -4.26 -6.37
CA VAL A 49 11.31 -4.73 -5.27
C VAL A 49 11.20 -3.78 -4.08
N LEU A 50 11.46 -4.31 -2.88
CA LEU A 50 11.54 -3.48 -1.69
C LEU A 50 12.79 -2.60 -1.72
N ILE A 51 12.58 -1.29 -1.59
CA ILE A 51 13.64 -0.29 -1.56
C ILE A 51 13.70 0.34 -0.18
N ARG A 52 14.86 0.22 0.45
CA ARG A 52 15.10 0.72 1.82
C ARG A 52 15.69 2.12 1.87
N SER A 53 16.26 2.59 0.76
CA SER A 53 16.79 3.94 0.63
C SER A 53 15.71 4.95 0.23
N GLU A 54 16.04 6.24 0.32
CA GLU A 54 15.20 7.29 -0.24
C GLU A 54 15.12 7.13 -1.76
N VAL A 55 13.91 7.22 -2.28
CA VAL A 55 13.62 7.20 -3.71
C VAL A 55 13.50 8.64 -4.20
N THR A 56 14.16 8.96 -5.30
CA THR A 56 14.02 10.23 -6.02
C THR A 56 13.48 9.96 -7.41
N ILE A 57 12.34 10.56 -7.73
CA ILE A 57 11.73 10.51 -9.06
C ILE A 57 11.84 11.91 -9.66
N THR A 58 12.39 12.00 -10.87
CA THR A 58 12.57 13.27 -11.58
C THR A 58 11.78 13.26 -12.87
N GLY A 59 10.99 14.30 -13.09
CA GLY A 59 10.29 14.59 -14.34
C GLY A 59 10.96 15.75 -15.05
N LYS A 60 11.47 15.53 -16.28
CA LYS A 60 12.03 16.58 -17.15
C LYS A 60 10.99 16.97 -18.19
N PRO A 61 10.70 18.28 -18.36
CA PRO A 61 9.76 18.73 -19.39
C PRO A 61 10.19 18.25 -20.78
N LYS A 62 9.27 17.64 -21.54
CA LYS A 62 9.53 17.14 -22.91
C LYS A 62 9.88 18.24 -23.90
N ASN A 63 9.34 19.43 -23.68
CA ASN A 63 9.59 20.59 -24.56
C ASN A 63 10.88 21.35 -24.21
N GLY A 64 11.64 20.89 -23.21
CA GLY A 64 12.86 21.54 -22.73
C GLY A 64 12.65 22.89 -22.06
N LYS A 65 11.40 23.29 -21.79
CA LYS A 65 11.07 24.57 -21.14
C LYS A 65 10.51 24.33 -19.74
N GLY A 66 10.95 25.14 -18.79
CA GLY A 66 10.54 25.02 -17.40
C GLY A 66 11.53 24.23 -16.54
N ASN A 67 11.15 24.03 -15.29
CA ASN A 67 11.98 23.35 -14.31
C ASN A 67 11.65 21.86 -14.23
N ASP A 68 12.64 21.07 -13.83
CA ASP A 68 12.43 19.68 -13.46
C ASP A 68 11.49 19.60 -12.24
N VAL A 69 10.66 18.57 -12.22
CA VAL A 69 9.82 18.22 -11.08
C VAL A 69 10.46 17.06 -10.34
N VAL A 70 10.65 17.18 -9.04
CA VAL A 70 11.32 16.17 -8.22
C VAL A 70 10.41 15.73 -7.09
N PHE A 71 10.22 14.40 -6.98
CA PHE A 71 9.55 13.76 -5.86
C PHE A 71 10.54 12.91 -5.09
N LYS A 72 10.54 13.06 -3.75
CA LYS A 72 11.36 12.23 -2.86
C LYS A 72 10.48 11.55 -1.83
N PHE A 73 10.74 10.28 -1.59
CA PHE A 73 10.03 9.53 -0.57
C PHE A 73 10.88 8.38 -0.02
N LYS A 74 10.48 7.89 1.16
CA LYS A 74 11.05 6.71 1.79
C LYS A 74 9.92 5.76 2.21
N ILE A 75 10.07 4.47 1.89
CA ILE A 75 9.14 3.44 2.33
C ILE A 75 9.40 3.18 3.82
N LYS A 76 8.34 3.27 4.63
CA LYS A 76 8.40 3.01 6.07
C LYS A 76 7.75 1.68 6.48
N LYS A 77 6.81 1.22 5.68
CA LYS A 77 6.10 -0.04 5.90
C LYS A 77 5.88 -0.73 4.56
N TRP A 78 6.19 -1.99 4.52
CA TRP A 78 5.98 -2.85 3.37
C TRP A 78 4.98 -3.94 3.73
N PHE A 79 3.85 -3.99 3.01
CA PHE A 79 2.82 -4.99 3.21
C PHE A 79 2.91 -6.06 2.13
N THR A 80 2.85 -7.32 2.54
CA THR A 80 2.84 -8.48 1.65
C THR A 80 1.60 -9.30 1.92
N SER A 81 0.88 -9.72 0.86
CA SER A 81 -0.22 -10.67 0.96
C SER A 81 0.32 -12.09 0.93
N LEU A 82 -0.23 -12.96 1.77
CA LEU A 82 0.05 -14.42 1.72
C LEU A 82 -0.72 -15.11 0.58
N GLY A 83 -1.55 -14.39 -0.16
CA GLY A 83 -2.33 -14.87 -1.30
C GLY A 83 -3.70 -15.44 -0.91
N ALA A 84 -4.61 -15.46 -1.89
CA ALA A 84 -5.99 -15.91 -1.67
C ALA A 84 -6.11 -17.41 -1.33
N THR A 85 -5.14 -18.22 -1.77
CA THR A 85 -5.12 -19.65 -1.51
C THR A 85 -4.61 -20.03 -0.12
N SER A 86 -4.06 -19.07 0.62
CA SER A 86 -3.50 -19.28 1.96
C SER A 86 -4.52 -19.09 3.10
N SER A 87 -5.82 -19.25 2.81
CA SER A 87 -6.87 -19.14 3.83
C SER A 87 -6.75 -20.22 4.89
N ASN A 88 -6.61 -19.81 6.16
CA ASN A 88 -6.50 -20.70 7.31
C ASN A 88 -6.95 -20.02 8.60
N THR A 89 -6.90 -20.74 9.73
CA THR A 89 -7.17 -20.19 11.05
C THR A 89 -6.16 -19.10 11.40
N TRP A 90 -6.51 -18.25 12.35
CA TRP A 90 -5.65 -17.14 12.76
C TRP A 90 -4.26 -17.61 13.22
N ASP A 91 -4.19 -18.66 14.04
CA ASP A 91 -2.93 -19.19 14.58
C ASP A 91 -1.95 -19.58 13.47
N ILE A 92 -2.45 -20.27 12.44
CA ILE A 92 -1.61 -20.70 11.29
C ILE A 92 -1.16 -19.49 10.49
N ILE A 93 -2.06 -18.57 10.19
CA ILE A 93 -1.75 -17.37 9.42
C ILE A 93 -0.75 -16.48 10.18
N ASN A 94 -0.92 -16.32 11.50
CA ASN A 94 -0.02 -15.52 12.33
C ASN A 94 1.43 -16.03 12.31
N THR A 95 1.63 -17.32 12.16
CA THR A 95 2.97 -17.95 12.06
C THR A 95 3.52 -17.98 10.62
N SER A 96 2.74 -17.58 9.64
CA SER A 96 3.09 -17.69 8.21
C SER A 96 3.89 -16.49 7.68
N CYS A 97 4.05 -15.42 8.45
CA CYS A 97 4.90 -14.29 8.08
C CYS A 97 6.38 -14.68 8.23
N SER A 98 7.05 -14.97 7.12
CA SER A 98 8.50 -15.28 7.11
C SER A 98 9.34 -14.06 7.46
N TYR A 99 8.85 -12.87 7.09
CA TYR A 99 9.44 -11.58 7.40
C TYR A 99 8.35 -10.64 7.96
N GLY A 100 8.72 -9.87 8.98
CA GLY A 100 7.78 -8.97 9.61
C GLY A 100 6.76 -9.69 10.48
N GLN A 101 5.55 -9.15 10.55
CA GLN A 101 4.48 -9.62 11.40
C GLN A 101 3.11 -9.35 10.80
N MET A 102 2.07 -10.00 11.34
CA MET A 102 0.68 -9.68 11.01
C MET A 102 0.34 -8.25 11.47
N PRO A 103 -0.20 -7.38 10.57
CA PRO A 103 -0.54 -6.02 10.94
C PRO A 103 -1.74 -5.96 11.88
N SER A 104 -1.81 -4.91 12.70
CA SER A 104 -3.04 -4.57 13.43
C SER A 104 -4.09 -3.96 12.49
N SER A 105 -5.35 -4.01 12.90
CA SER A 105 -6.43 -3.39 12.13
C SER A 105 -6.22 -1.87 11.96
N LEU A 106 -5.66 -1.18 12.96
CA LEU A 106 -5.38 0.25 12.91
C LEU A 106 -4.20 0.62 12.00
N GLU A 107 -3.31 -0.31 11.70
CA GLU A 107 -2.29 -0.12 10.66
C GLU A 107 -2.87 -0.26 9.25
N LEU A 108 -3.94 -1.05 9.12
CA LEU A 108 -4.62 -1.27 7.85
C LEU A 108 -5.61 -0.15 7.51
N ALA A 109 -6.45 0.25 8.47
CA ALA A 109 -7.41 1.33 8.31
C ALA A 109 -7.78 1.97 9.65
N GLN A 110 -8.27 3.20 9.61
CA GLN A 110 -8.88 3.83 10.77
C GLN A 110 -10.26 3.23 11.03
N ARG A 111 -10.71 3.28 12.28
CA ARG A 111 -12.08 2.90 12.64
C ARG A 111 -13.09 3.77 11.90
N PRO A 112 -14.23 3.18 11.47
CA PRO A 112 -15.31 3.94 10.85
C PRO A 112 -15.80 5.07 11.76
N SER A 113 -16.15 6.18 11.14
CA SER A 113 -16.82 7.31 11.80
C SER A 113 -18.03 7.70 10.94
N GLY A 114 -19.23 7.71 11.53
CA GLY A 114 -20.46 7.94 10.78
C GLY A 114 -20.71 6.92 9.67
N GLY A 115 -20.30 5.66 9.86
CA GLY A 115 -20.46 4.58 8.86
C GLY A 115 -19.43 4.58 7.72
N VAL A 116 -18.48 5.52 7.73
CA VAL A 116 -17.46 5.67 6.70
C VAL A 116 -16.07 5.49 7.32
N VAL A 117 -15.19 4.74 6.64
CA VAL A 117 -13.78 4.62 7.02
C VAL A 117 -13.02 5.85 6.51
N PRO A 118 -12.41 6.65 7.41
CA PRO A 118 -11.65 7.82 6.98
C PRO A 118 -10.37 7.44 6.22
N ARG A 119 -10.01 8.26 5.23
CA ARG A 119 -8.77 8.13 4.44
C ARG A 119 -7.56 8.67 5.24
N LYS A 120 -7.22 7.99 6.32
CA LYS A 120 -6.11 8.41 7.18
C LYS A 120 -4.76 8.06 6.57
N VAL A 121 -3.94 9.08 6.35
CA VAL A 121 -2.53 8.92 5.95
C VAL A 121 -1.79 8.11 7.01
N GLY A 122 -0.98 7.18 6.58
CA GLY A 122 -0.25 6.29 7.46
C GLY A 122 -0.94 4.94 7.68
N THR A 123 -2.16 4.72 7.20
CA THR A 123 -2.82 3.41 7.13
C THR A 123 -2.84 2.89 5.70
N LEU A 124 -2.81 1.57 5.51
CA LEU A 124 -2.77 0.98 4.17
C LEU A 124 -4.00 1.39 3.35
N TRP A 125 -5.19 1.11 3.85
CA TRP A 125 -6.43 1.47 3.17
C TRP A 125 -6.63 2.98 3.06
N GLY A 126 -6.21 3.72 4.08
CA GLY A 126 -6.29 5.19 4.07
C GLY A 126 -5.51 5.82 2.92
N GLU A 127 -4.37 5.25 2.55
CA GLU A 127 -3.55 5.75 1.44
C GLU A 127 -4.00 5.22 0.08
N TYR A 128 -4.46 3.97 -0.01
CA TYR A 128 -4.74 3.29 -1.28
C TYR A 128 -6.24 3.15 -1.60
N GLY A 129 -7.12 3.23 -0.61
CA GLY A 129 -8.56 2.99 -0.78
C GLY A 129 -8.87 1.52 -1.02
N ASN A 130 -9.83 1.23 -1.87
CA ASN A 130 -10.20 -0.13 -2.21
C ASN A 130 -9.01 -0.92 -2.77
N LEU A 131 -8.45 -1.81 -1.93
CA LEU A 131 -7.25 -2.56 -2.27
C LEU A 131 -7.48 -3.62 -3.35
N LYS A 132 -8.71 -4.06 -3.56
CA LYS A 132 -9.06 -5.01 -4.64
C LYS A 132 -8.81 -4.46 -6.03
N THR A 133 -8.71 -3.14 -6.18
CA THR A 133 -8.37 -2.50 -7.46
C THR A 133 -6.91 -2.69 -7.88
N TYR A 134 -6.05 -3.16 -6.96
CA TYR A 134 -4.63 -3.39 -7.21
C TYR A 134 -4.29 -4.83 -7.62
N GLY A 135 -5.21 -5.54 -8.22
CA GLY A 135 -5.01 -6.86 -8.80
C GLY A 135 -5.08 -8.01 -7.79
N ASN A 136 -4.40 -9.11 -8.09
CA ASN A 136 -4.55 -10.36 -7.35
C ASN A 136 -3.94 -10.35 -5.94
N ALA A 137 -3.13 -9.34 -5.59
CA ALA A 137 -2.50 -9.24 -4.28
C ALA A 137 -3.51 -9.17 -3.13
N PHE A 138 -4.71 -8.61 -3.38
CA PHE A 138 -5.78 -8.46 -2.38
C PHE A 138 -7.09 -9.12 -2.83
N SER A 139 -7.00 -10.29 -3.41
CA SER A 139 -8.16 -11.02 -3.95
C SER A 139 -9.04 -11.69 -2.90
N SER A 140 -8.55 -11.90 -1.67
CA SER A 140 -9.35 -12.47 -0.59
C SER A 140 -10.46 -11.52 -0.15
N THR A 141 -11.54 -12.11 0.38
CA THR A 141 -12.69 -11.36 0.90
C THR A 141 -12.31 -10.58 2.16
N ASP A 142 -11.48 -11.18 3.01
CA ASP A 142 -10.98 -10.62 4.25
C ASP A 142 -9.58 -11.15 4.58
N TYR A 143 -8.95 -10.47 5.54
CA TYR A 143 -7.60 -10.78 6.03
C TYR A 143 -7.57 -10.72 7.55
N TRP A 144 -6.91 -11.70 8.17
CA TRP A 144 -6.67 -11.67 9.61
C TRP A 144 -5.83 -10.46 10.01
N THR A 145 -6.11 -9.93 11.19
CA THR A 145 -5.31 -8.88 11.85
C THR A 145 -4.81 -9.37 13.21
N SER A 146 -3.79 -8.72 13.74
CA SER A 146 -3.32 -9.00 15.12
C SER A 146 -4.23 -8.41 16.21
N THR A 147 -5.19 -7.58 15.84
CA THR A 147 -6.13 -6.98 16.78
C THR A 147 -7.15 -8.01 17.24
N GLN A 148 -7.38 -8.04 18.56
CA GLN A 148 -8.32 -8.98 19.16
C GLN A 148 -9.14 -8.30 20.26
N LEU A 149 -10.31 -8.85 20.51
CA LEU A 149 -11.15 -8.54 21.66
C LEU A 149 -11.63 -9.85 22.28
N MET A 150 -11.35 -10.05 23.58
CA MET A 150 -11.72 -11.24 24.33
C MET A 150 -11.32 -12.58 23.64
N GLY A 151 -10.14 -12.59 23.03
CA GLY A 151 -9.60 -13.77 22.34
C GLY A 151 -10.15 -13.99 20.91
N VAL A 152 -11.05 -13.14 20.42
CA VAL A 152 -11.54 -13.17 19.05
C VAL A 152 -10.80 -12.14 18.23
N HIS A 153 -10.22 -12.56 17.09
CA HIS A 153 -9.44 -11.69 16.24
C HIS A 153 -10.30 -10.96 15.21
N GLU A 154 -9.86 -9.77 14.83
CA GLU A 154 -10.51 -9.00 13.77
C GLU A 154 -10.05 -9.46 12.38
N LYS A 155 -10.96 -9.40 11.43
CA LYS A 155 -10.74 -9.56 10.00
C LYS A 155 -10.95 -8.23 9.30
N PHE A 156 -10.02 -7.88 8.43
CA PHE A 156 -10.02 -6.65 7.66
C PHE A 156 -10.57 -6.90 6.26
N ASN A 157 -11.54 -6.09 5.84
CA ASN A 157 -12.08 -6.10 4.49
C ASN A 157 -11.27 -5.16 3.58
N PRO A 158 -10.57 -5.66 2.54
CA PRO A 158 -9.71 -4.84 1.69
C PRO A 158 -10.49 -3.87 0.78
N GLU A 159 -11.76 -4.13 0.54
CA GLU A 159 -12.62 -3.27 -0.28
C GLU A 159 -13.13 -2.06 0.51
N THR A 160 -13.68 -2.30 1.69
CA THR A 160 -14.34 -1.29 2.51
C THR A 160 -13.43 -0.61 3.54
N GLY A 161 -12.31 -1.25 3.89
CA GLY A 161 -11.44 -0.82 4.99
C GLY A 161 -11.96 -1.15 6.40
N ILE A 162 -13.12 -1.82 6.49
CA ILE A 162 -13.74 -2.16 7.76
C ILE A 162 -13.09 -3.41 8.36
N SER A 163 -12.85 -3.39 9.67
CA SER A 163 -12.41 -4.56 10.43
C SER A 163 -13.50 -4.95 11.43
N GLU A 164 -13.80 -6.25 11.48
CA GLU A 164 -14.81 -6.83 12.37
C GLU A 164 -14.29 -8.11 13.00
N LEU A 165 -14.76 -8.41 14.20
CA LEU A 165 -14.45 -9.69 14.85
C LEU A 165 -14.96 -10.85 14.00
N GLY A 166 -14.15 -11.88 13.86
CA GLY A 166 -14.49 -13.02 13.02
C GLY A 166 -13.90 -14.34 13.49
N THR A 167 -14.44 -15.41 12.94
CA THR A 167 -14.03 -16.78 13.20
C THR A 167 -13.75 -17.51 11.88
N GLY A 168 -13.35 -18.78 11.96
CA GLY A 168 -13.12 -19.62 10.78
C GLY A 168 -11.76 -19.36 10.13
N LYS A 169 -11.75 -19.27 8.81
CA LYS A 169 -10.53 -19.13 8.00
C LYS A 169 -10.54 -17.82 7.23
N SER A 170 -9.35 -17.23 7.10
CA SER A 170 -9.09 -16.07 6.25
C SER A 170 -7.65 -16.08 5.79
N SER A 171 -7.33 -15.30 4.79
CA SER A 171 -5.96 -15.07 4.37
C SER A 171 -5.23 -14.12 5.34
N GLY A 172 -3.99 -13.81 5.04
CA GLY A 172 -3.16 -12.94 5.87
C GLY A 172 -2.37 -11.92 5.09
N LEU A 173 -2.00 -10.87 5.82
CA LEU A 173 -1.04 -9.87 5.41
C LEU A 173 0.13 -9.90 6.39
N CYS A 174 1.33 -9.60 5.89
CA CYS A 174 2.51 -9.37 6.70
C CYS A 174 2.97 -7.93 6.51
N VAL A 175 3.50 -7.30 7.55
CA VAL A 175 4.06 -5.96 7.49
C VAL A 175 5.49 -5.96 8.01
N GLU A 176 6.38 -5.33 7.27
CA GLU A 176 7.76 -5.04 7.67
C GLU A 176 7.94 -3.54 7.83
N TYR A 177 8.78 -3.15 8.81
CA TYR A 177 9.04 -1.74 9.14
C TYR A 177 10.48 -1.37 8.76
N TYR A 178 10.69 -0.12 8.22
CA TYR A 178 11.99 0.41 7.77
C TYR A 178 12.21 1.85 8.20
#